data_753955b5d3d127ce0b8aed2d080f8a8c
#
_entry.id   753955b5d3d127ce0b8aed2d080f8a8c
#
_cell.length_a   1.000
_cell.length_b   1.000
_cell.length_c   1.000
_cell.angle_alpha   90.00
_cell.angle_beta   90.00
_cell.angle_gamma   90.00
#
_symmetry.space_group_name_H-M   'P 1'
#
loop_
_entity.id
_entity.type
_entity.pdbx_description
1 polymer ?
#
loop_
_entity_poly.entity_id
_entity_poly.type
_entity_poly.pdbx_seq_one_letter_code
_entity_poly.pdbx_strand_id
1 'polypeptide(L)'
;MGVVRHAAVAGQFYQNDAVNLRSTIETYLADVSTGFIGIPKALIAPHAGFVYSGPIAASAFATLKPIRDKISRVILLGPCHRVAVQGLALSEADAFETPLGEIQTDIDAISQIIDLPQVQVFEATHAHEHSLEVHLPFLQVMLDDFKLVPLVVGQSTPEDVAEVLDMLWGDEETLVVISSDLSHYLEYQNACDLDQKTCQAIENKDPLSIGKNGACGRYPIGGLLKVAKRRGMSVTTLDLRNSGDTAGPKDRVVGYGSWVFTEPEKANAEPELVPAEPDAASQDTQPQAPPIRRVKITLKPLTKPTPPAPRPTASIKLTAAPKPTEQVPAGTLPTNVDALKSSSLNEAVFEEATRHLLAEHGANLTLLAALSIDHGLTNNKAFTITPEDHPKILRENGACFVTLKKNGKLRGCIGTPKAYRSLVDDIAENAYQAAFADPRFPKLTSEERYVIEISLSILSPQKKMTFKDEDELMAQLRPGTDGLIIEDGNMRALFLPSVWSQLPNHNAFLKRLKIKAGMPPNYWSNNMRAWRFIAAETS
;
A
#
# COMPACT_ATOMS: atom_id res chain seq x y z
N MET A 1 9.20 18.03 -16.44
CA MET A 1 8.11 18.08 -15.49
C MET A 1 8.43 17.01 -14.46
N GLY A 2 8.29 17.30 -13.17
CA GLY A 2 8.52 16.30 -12.12
C GLY A 2 7.45 15.20 -12.17
N VAL A 3 7.71 14.08 -11.50
CA VAL A 3 6.75 12.99 -11.35
C VAL A 3 5.72 13.38 -10.28
N VAL A 4 4.44 13.35 -10.62
CA VAL A 4 3.35 13.69 -9.68
C VAL A 4 2.57 12.42 -9.36
N ARG A 5 2.41 12.13 -8.07
CA ARG A 5 1.49 11.09 -7.59
C ARG A 5 0.09 11.68 -7.52
N HIS A 6 -0.76 11.31 -8.47
CA HIS A 6 -2.15 11.77 -8.52
C HIS A 6 -3.01 11.19 -7.41
N ALA A 7 -4.09 11.89 -7.04
CA ALA A 7 -5.03 11.45 -6.02
C ALA A 7 -5.67 10.10 -6.41
N ALA A 8 -5.53 9.08 -5.55
CA ALA A 8 -6.05 7.73 -5.81
C ALA A 8 -7.44 7.49 -5.21
N VAL A 9 -7.84 8.26 -4.18
CA VAL A 9 -9.09 8.04 -3.44
C VAL A 9 -9.99 9.28 -3.37
N ALA A 10 -9.69 10.33 -4.14
CA ALA A 10 -10.57 11.47 -4.34
C ALA A 10 -11.91 11.01 -4.97
N GLY A 11 -13.03 11.50 -4.46
CA GLY A 11 -14.38 11.07 -4.83
C GLY A 11 -14.84 9.76 -4.16
N GLN A 12 -13.97 9.08 -3.39
CA GLN A 12 -14.28 7.86 -2.67
C GLN A 12 -14.14 8.05 -1.15
N PHE A 13 -12.98 8.50 -0.69
CA PHE A 13 -12.71 8.74 0.74
C PHE A 13 -13.01 10.19 1.15
N TYR A 14 -12.91 11.11 0.21
CA TYR A 14 -13.22 12.53 0.36
C TYR A 14 -13.66 13.11 -0.98
N GLN A 15 -14.22 14.33 -0.98
CA GLN A 15 -14.74 14.98 -2.19
C GLN A 15 -13.62 15.23 -3.21
N ASN A 16 -13.92 15.01 -4.51
CA ASN A 16 -13.00 15.30 -5.62
C ASN A 16 -13.09 16.74 -6.14
N ASP A 17 -13.97 17.56 -5.56
CA ASP A 17 -14.12 18.98 -5.85
C ASP A 17 -13.47 19.82 -4.74
N ALA A 18 -12.59 20.74 -5.12
CA ALA A 18 -11.79 21.55 -4.19
C ALA A 18 -12.64 22.40 -3.24
N VAL A 19 -13.74 22.98 -3.72
CA VAL A 19 -14.58 23.87 -2.92
C VAL A 19 -15.34 23.06 -1.86
N ASN A 20 -15.97 21.96 -2.27
CA ASN A 20 -16.71 21.09 -1.37
C ASN A 20 -15.78 20.38 -0.36
N LEU A 21 -14.59 19.95 -0.81
CA LEU A 21 -13.59 19.35 0.04
C LEU A 21 -13.14 20.31 1.16
N ARG A 22 -12.74 21.53 0.79
CA ARG A 22 -12.35 22.57 1.74
C ARG A 22 -13.47 22.90 2.72
N SER A 23 -14.68 23.12 2.25
CA SER A 23 -15.85 23.41 3.09
C SER A 23 -16.16 22.28 4.07
N THR A 24 -16.01 21.03 3.64
CA THR A 24 -16.22 19.86 4.51
C THR A 24 -15.18 19.82 5.64
N ILE A 25 -13.89 20.02 5.30
CA ILE A 25 -12.81 20.05 6.28
C ILE A 25 -13.02 21.22 7.26
N GLU A 26 -13.31 22.41 6.77
CA GLU A 26 -13.56 23.61 7.60
C GLU A 26 -14.75 23.40 8.55
N THR A 27 -15.80 22.69 8.10
CA THR A 27 -16.95 22.31 8.95
C THR A 27 -16.48 21.38 10.07
N TYR A 28 -15.74 20.32 9.78
CA TYR A 28 -15.23 19.43 10.82
C TYR A 28 -14.31 20.16 11.82
N LEU A 29 -13.45 21.06 11.34
CA LEU A 29 -12.56 21.85 12.18
C LEU A 29 -13.30 22.86 13.07
N ALA A 30 -14.42 23.42 12.59
CA ALA A 30 -15.25 24.36 13.34
C ALA A 30 -16.00 23.66 14.49
N ASP A 31 -16.35 22.39 14.32
CA ASP A 31 -17.05 21.59 15.34
C ASP A 31 -16.11 21.07 16.45
N VAL A 32 -14.78 21.25 16.28
CA VAL A 32 -13.79 20.78 17.27
C VAL A 32 -13.76 21.70 18.48
N SER A 33 -13.98 21.11 19.65
CA SER A 33 -13.77 21.76 20.95
C SER A 33 -12.64 21.07 21.70
N THR A 34 -11.38 21.30 21.27
CA THR A 34 -10.23 20.79 22.02
C THR A 34 -9.82 21.81 23.10
N GLY A 35 -9.81 21.40 24.35
CA GLY A 35 -9.15 22.15 25.42
C GLY A 35 -7.62 22.04 25.40
N PHE A 36 -7.04 21.59 24.28
CA PHE A 36 -5.61 21.35 24.17
C PHE A 36 -4.84 22.68 24.22
N ILE A 37 -3.86 22.77 25.12
CA ILE A 37 -2.92 23.87 25.27
C ILE A 37 -1.51 23.26 25.13
N GLY A 38 -0.76 23.67 24.12
CA GLY A 38 0.61 23.19 23.87
C GLY A 38 1.03 23.37 22.42
N ILE A 39 2.28 23.01 22.14
CA ILE A 39 2.84 23.02 20.78
C ILE A 39 2.91 21.58 20.28
N PRO A 40 2.09 21.20 19.28
CA PRO A 40 2.14 19.87 18.70
C PRO A 40 3.50 19.60 18.03
N LYS A 41 4.10 18.45 18.32
CA LYS A 41 5.28 17.95 17.61
C LYS A 41 4.95 16.71 16.78
N ALA A 42 4.01 15.89 17.27
CA ALA A 42 3.52 14.76 16.49
C ALA A 42 2.03 14.55 16.73
N LEU A 43 1.36 13.98 15.73
CA LEU A 43 -0.04 13.62 15.73
C LEU A 43 -0.21 12.13 15.38
N ILE A 44 -1.25 11.50 15.92
CA ILE A 44 -1.84 10.27 15.36
C ILE A 44 -3.26 10.62 14.93
N ALA A 45 -3.65 10.25 13.70
CA ALA A 45 -4.98 10.53 13.15
C ALA A 45 -5.47 9.36 12.27
N PRO A 46 -6.80 9.13 12.19
CA PRO A 46 -7.40 8.06 11.40
C PRO A 46 -7.49 8.42 9.91
N HIS A 47 -7.56 7.38 9.04
CA HIS A 47 -7.52 7.52 7.59
C HIS A 47 -8.68 6.85 6.84
N ALA A 48 -9.76 6.52 7.52
CA ALA A 48 -10.98 6.08 6.83
C ALA A 48 -11.61 7.22 6.01
N GLY A 49 -12.67 6.93 5.25
CA GLY A 49 -13.40 7.96 4.52
C GLY A 49 -13.91 9.08 5.44
N PHE A 50 -13.85 10.32 4.98
CA PHE A 50 -14.14 11.53 5.76
C PHE A 50 -15.49 11.51 6.48
N VAL A 51 -16.51 10.90 5.87
CA VAL A 51 -17.84 10.75 6.49
C VAL A 51 -17.78 9.97 7.81
N TYR A 52 -16.79 9.09 7.97
CA TYR A 52 -16.61 8.27 9.17
C TYR A 52 -15.56 8.85 10.11
N SER A 53 -14.34 9.07 9.60
CA SER A 53 -13.18 9.43 10.43
C SER A 53 -12.85 10.93 10.41
N GLY A 54 -13.41 11.70 9.49
CA GLY A 54 -13.10 13.13 9.34
C GLY A 54 -13.26 13.96 10.61
N PRO A 55 -14.37 13.82 11.38
CA PRO A 55 -14.52 14.54 12.64
C PRO A 55 -13.44 14.21 13.69
N ILE A 56 -12.96 12.96 13.72
CA ILE A 56 -11.93 12.52 14.66
C ILE A 56 -10.55 13.02 14.20
N ALA A 57 -10.27 12.95 12.89
CA ALA A 57 -9.06 13.51 12.31
C ALA A 57 -8.97 15.03 12.55
N ALA A 58 -10.10 15.74 12.41
CA ALA A 58 -10.19 17.17 12.68
C ALA A 58 -9.74 17.53 14.11
N SER A 59 -10.05 16.69 15.11
CA SER A 59 -9.60 16.90 16.49
C SER A 59 -8.08 16.96 16.62
N ALA A 60 -7.35 16.14 15.82
CA ALA A 60 -5.88 16.22 15.76
C ALA A 60 -5.41 17.47 15.01
N PHE A 61 -5.91 17.68 13.80
CA PHE A 61 -5.44 18.75 12.92
C PHE A 61 -5.78 20.15 13.44
N ALA A 62 -6.90 20.35 14.17
CA ALA A 62 -7.24 21.63 14.78
C ALA A 62 -6.17 22.15 15.75
N THR A 63 -5.37 21.25 16.35
CA THR A 63 -4.28 21.63 17.27
C THR A 63 -3.15 22.39 16.55
N LEU A 64 -3.05 22.29 15.23
CA LEU A 64 -2.00 22.95 14.43
C LEU A 64 -2.23 24.45 14.21
N LYS A 65 -3.46 24.94 14.46
CA LYS A 65 -3.84 26.33 14.18
C LYS A 65 -2.85 27.38 14.76
N PRO A 66 -2.33 27.23 15.99
CA PRO A 66 -1.39 28.22 16.57
C PRO A 66 0.01 28.20 15.95
N ILE A 67 0.38 27.16 15.20
CA ILE A 67 1.73 26.95 14.65
C ILE A 67 1.73 26.78 13.13
N ARG A 68 0.63 27.13 12.47
CA ARG A 68 0.43 26.91 11.04
C ARG A 68 1.51 27.51 10.14
N ASP A 69 2.02 28.67 10.53
CA ASP A 69 3.06 29.44 9.85
C ASP A 69 4.49 28.98 10.17
N LYS A 70 4.64 28.12 11.18
CA LYS A 70 5.95 27.60 11.60
C LYS A 70 6.32 26.29 10.92
N ILE A 71 5.33 25.45 10.61
CA ILE A 71 5.56 24.13 10.03
C ILE A 71 5.86 24.26 8.54
N SER A 72 7.08 23.91 8.15
CA SER A 72 7.51 23.85 6.75
C SER A 72 7.87 22.44 6.27
N ARG A 73 7.83 21.43 7.16
CA ARG A 73 8.05 20.02 6.85
C ARG A 73 7.05 19.15 7.58
N VAL A 74 6.44 18.22 6.84
CA VAL A 74 5.58 17.17 7.41
C VAL A 74 6.15 15.79 7.07
N ILE A 75 6.45 15.01 8.11
CA ILE A 75 6.84 13.61 8.00
C ILE A 75 5.58 12.79 8.23
N LEU A 76 5.06 12.17 7.17
CA LEU A 76 3.81 11.43 7.21
C LEU A 76 4.06 9.94 7.03
N LEU A 77 3.76 9.16 8.08
CA LEU A 77 3.90 7.71 8.08
C LEU A 77 2.53 7.03 8.15
N GLY A 78 2.28 6.04 7.30
CA GLY A 78 1.05 5.27 7.32
C GLY A 78 1.26 3.80 6.96
N PRO A 79 0.33 2.90 7.33
CA PRO A 79 0.43 1.49 7.01
C PRO A 79 0.27 1.23 5.51
N CYS A 80 0.91 0.16 5.04
CA CYS A 80 0.70 -0.37 3.70
C CYS A 80 -0.45 -1.37 3.69
N HIS A 81 -1.53 -1.07 2.94
CA HIS A 81 -2.71 -1.92 2.87
C HIS A 81 -2.74 -2.81 1.62
N ARG A 82 -2.03 -2.43 0.56
CA ARG A 82 -2.19 -3.01 -0.78
C ARG A 82 -1.02 -3.85 -1.26
N VAL A 83 0.19 -3.45 -0.92
CA VAL A 83 1.42 -4.09 -1.38
C VAL A 83 2.24 -4.52 -0.17
N ALA A 84 2.60 -5.80 -0.10
CA ALA A 84 3.46 -6.26 0.99
C ALA A 84 4.85 -5.64 0.85
N VAL A 85 5.32 -4.98 1.91
CA VAL A 85 6.65 -4.37 1.96
C VAL A 85 7.29 -4.65 3.33
N GLN A 86 8.60 -4.86 3.32
CA GLN A 86 9.42 -4.93 4.53
C GLN A 86 10.07 -3.58 4.77
N GLY A 87 10.03 -3.07 6.01
CA GLY A 87 10.58 -1.77 6.33
C GLY A 87 9.66 -0.61 5.90
N LEU A 88 10.28 0.50 5.48
CA LEU A 88 9.61 1.73 5.09
C LEU A 88 9.84 2.00 3.59
N ALA A 89 8.80 2.40 2.90
CA ALA A 89 8.85 2.70 1.47
C ALA A 89 8.69 4.20 1.21
N LEU A 90 9.60 4.74 0.41
CA LEU A 90 9.55 6.08 -0.17
C LEU A 90 8.90 6.04 -1.55
N SER A 91 8.32 7.16 -1.99
CA SER A 91 7.81 7.37 -3.35
C SER A 91 8.90 7.96 -4.25
N GLU A 92 8.81 7.68 -5.55
CA GLU A 92 9.60 8.35 -6.60
C GLU A 92 9.01 9.71 -7.00
N ALA A 93 7.83 10.08 -6.47
CA ALA A 93 7.13 11.29 -6.86
C ALA A 93 7.78 12.56 -6.28
N ASP A 94 7.92 13.58 -7.12
CA ASP A 94 8.36 14.91 -6.73
C ASP A 94 7.25 15.69 -6.02
N ALA A 95 5.99 15.32 -6.25
CA ALA A 95 4.82 15.93 -5.61
C ALA A 95 3.66 14.96 -5.45
N PHE A 96 2.80 15.24 -4.45
CA PHE A 96 1.53 14.54 -4.21
C PHE A 96 0.37 15.48 -4.52
N GLU A 97 -0.54 15.04 -5.38
CA GLU A 97 -1.71 15.82 -5.79
C GLU A 97 -2.94 15.49 -4.94
N THR A 98 -3.70 16.53 -4.62
CA THR A 98 -5.08 16.45 -4.11
C THR A 98 -5.96 17.42 -4.90
N PRO A 99 -7.29 17.38 -4.76
CA PRO A 99 -8.13 18.43 -5.35
C PRO A 99 -7.81 19.87 -4.90
N LEU A 100 -7.09 20.02 -3.78
CA LEU A 100 -6.65 21.34 -3.26
C LEU A 100 -5.32 21.83 -3.85
N GLY A 101 -4.63 21.01 -4.66
CA GLY A 101 -3.36 21.32 -5.29
C GLY A 101 -2.25 20.31 -4.94
N GLU A 102 -1.06 20.58 -5.44
CA GLU A 102 0.13 19.74 -5.23
C GLU A 102 0.88 20.11 -3.96
N ILE A 103 1.47 19.11 -3.31
CA ILE A 103 2.39 19.24 -2.18
C ILE A 103 3.74 18.68 -2.62
N GLN A 104 4.78 19.47 -2.59
CA GLN A 104 6.12 19.06 -2.99
C GLN A 104 6.75 18.11 -1.96
N THR A 105 7.46 17.09 -2.42
CA THR A 105 8.26 16.20 -1.56
C THR A 105 9.52 16.91 -1.07
N ASP A 106 9.93 16.62 0.17
CA ASP A 106 11.19 17.14 0.75
C ASP A 106 12.36 16.22 0.39
N ILE A 107 12.92 16.42 -0.80
CA ILE A 107 14.03 15.61 -1.33
C ILE A 107 15.28 15.72 -0.41
N ASP A 108 15.52 16.88 0.20
CA ASP A 108 16.66 17.07 1.09
C ASP A 108 16.51 16.21 2.37
N ALA A 109 15.32 16.14 2.93
CA ALA A 109 15.03 15.27 4.06
C ALA A 109 15.07 13.77 3.65
N ILE A 110 14.50 13.41 2.50
CA ILE A 110 14.52 12.04 1.97
C ILE A 110 15.96 11.55 1.78
N SER A 111 16.87 12.42 1.32
CA SER A 111 18.28 12.06 1.12
C SER A 111 19.00 11.63 2.40
N GLN A 112 18.51 12.03 3.57
CA GLN A 112 19.12 11.66 4.86
C GLN A 112 18.83 10.21 5.26
N ILE A 113 17.74 9.64 4.77
CA ILE A 113 17.25 8.32 5.20
C ILE A 113 17.30 7.24 4.10
N ILE A 114 17.51 7.63 2.85
CA ILE A 114 17.43 6.70 1.70
C ILE A 114 18.44 5.56 1.75
N ASP A 115 19.58 5.77 2.42
CA ASP A 115 20.64 4.75 2.57
C ASP A 115 20.45 3.84 3.79
N LEU A 116 19.39 4.04 4.59
CA LEU A 116 19.10 3.15 5.73
C LEU A 116 18.62 1.79 5.23
N PRO A 117 19.09 0.67 5.84
CA PRO A 117 18.80 -0.67 5.35
C PRO A 117 17.31 -1.04 5.40
N GLN A 118 16.53 -0.40 6.28
CA GLN A 118 15.08 -0.59 6.40
C GLN A 118 14.27 0.34 5.49
N VAL A 119 14.90 1.26 4.76
CA VAL A 119 14.25 2.21 3.84
C VAL A 119 14.51 1.83 2.39
N GLN A 120 13.50 1.85 1.56
CA GLN A 120 13.61 1.57 0.14
C GLN A 120 12.70 2.48 -0.68
N VAL A 121 13.06 2.77 -1.92
CA VAL A 121 12.15 3.41 -2.88
C VAL A 121 11.28 2.32 -3.51
N PHE A 122 9.95 2.44 -3.33
CA PHE A 122 9.04 1.42 -3.85
C PHE A 122 7.69 2.06 -4.21
N GLU A 123 7.60 2.62 -5.41
CA GLU A 123 6.45 3.39 -5.89
C GLU A 123 5.13 2.61 -5.86
N ALA A 124 5.16 1.30 -6.13
CA ALA A 124 3.93 0.49 -6.10
C ALA A 124 3.20 0.51 -4.75
N THR A 125 3.90 0.78 -3.64
CA THR A 125 3.29 0.93 -2.32
C THR A 125 2.53 2.25 -2.16
N HIS A 126 2.87 3.28 -2.95
CA HIS A 126 2.26 4.62 -2.89
C HIS A 126 1.14 4.82 -3.90
N ALA A 127 1.24 4.20 -5.08
CA ALA A 127 0.40 4.48 -6.25
C ALA A 127 -1.11 4.48 -5.93
N HIS A 128 -1.56 3.53 -5.10
CA HIS A 128 -2.97 3.36 -4.75
C HIS A 128 -3.22 3.32 -3.23
N GLU A 129 -2.23 3.70 -2.43
CA GLU A 129 -2.36 3.70 -0.96
C GLU A 129 -3.10 4.97 -0.51
N HIS A 130 -4.09 4.77 0.36
CA HIS A 130 -4.92 5.84 0.88
C HIS A 130 -4.48 6.35 2.25
N SER A 131 -3.73 5.55 3.01
CA SER A 131 -3.37 5.86 4.40
C SER A 131 -2.61 7.18 4.56
N LEU A 132 -1.81 7.58 3.56
CA LEU A 132 -1.16 8.88 3.55
C LEU A 132 -2.05 9.95 2.93
N GLU A 133 -2.69 9.63 1.79
CA GLU A 133 -3.42 10.61 0.98
C GLU A 133 -4.56 11.28 1.74
N VAL A 134 -5.30 10.53 2.57
CA VAL A 134 -6.47 11.05 3.31
C VAL A 134 -6.11 12.21 4.25
N HIS A 135 -4.85 12.31 4.71
CA HIS A 135 -4.40 13.39 5.57
C HIS A 135 -4.01 14.66 4.82
N LEU A 136 -3.62 14.55 3.55
CA LEU A 136 -3.08 15.66 2.78
C LEU A 136 -4.04 16.85 2.68
N PRO A 137 -5.35 16.67 2.41
CA PRO A 137 -6.27 17.80 2.36
C PRO A 137 -6.42 18.53 3.71
N PHE A 138 -6.39 17.80 4.85
CA PHE A 138 -6.39 18.43 6.17
C PHE A 138 -5.13 19.29 6.38
N LEU A 139 -3.95 18.76 6.01
CA LEU A 139 -2.69 19.49 6.10
C LEU A 139 -2.69 20.75 5.23
N GLN A 140 -3.21 20.66 3.99
CA GLN A 140 -3.33 21.82 3.07
C GLN A 140 -4.30 22.91 3.55
N VAL A 141 -5.29 22.55 4.36
CA VAL A 141 -6.20 23.55 4.97
C VAL A 141 -5.59 24.17 6.23
N MET A 142 -4.83 23.38 6.99
CA MET A 142 -4.32 23.79 8.30
C MET A 142 -2.98 24.48 8.27
N LEU A 143 -2.10 24.17 7.32
CA LEU A 143 -0.76 24.73 7.20
C LEU A 143 -0.69 25.70 6.01
N ASP A 144 0.27 26.63 6.05
CA ASP A 144 0.43 27.61 4.98
C ASP A 144 1.23 27.03 3.80
N ASP A 145 2.51 26.71 4.01
CA ASP A 145 3.39 26.12 3.00
C ASP A 145 4.31 25.08 3.64
N PHE A 146 4.34 23.89 3.10
CA PHE A 146 5.15 22.80 3.64
C PHE A 146 5.56 21.79 2.57
N LYS A 147 6.66 21.10 2.83
CA LYS A 147 7.11 19.94 2.06
C LYS A 147 6.76 18.65 2.79
N LEU A 148 6.54 17.59 2.01
CA LEU A 148 6.11 16.29 2.50
C LEU A 148 7.26 15.27 2.46
N VAL A 149 7.43 14.48 3.53
CA VAL A 149 8.20 13.23 3.53
C VAL A 149 7.20 12.08 3.69
N PRO A 150 6.75 11.45 2.58
CA PRO A 150 5.76 10.39 2.61
C PRO A 150 6.42 9.03 2.82
N LEU A 151 6.01 8.29 3.86
CA LEU A 151 6.56 6.98 4.22
C LEU A 151 5.45 5.96 4.42
N VAL A 152 5.34 5.02 3.51
CA VAL A 152 4.48 3.85 3.68
C VAL A 152 5.23 2.80 4.49
N VAL A 153 4.66 2.37 5.61
CA VAL A 153 5.31 1.45 6.56
C VAL A 153 4.69 0.07 6.45
N GLY A 154 5.51 -0.89 6.06
CA GLY A 154 5.16 -2.31 6.03
C GLY A 154 5.55 -3.04 7.30
N GLN A 155 5.91 -4.31 7.15
CA GLN A 155 6.39 -5.09 8.30
C GLN A 155 7.75 -4.53 8.76
N SER A 156 7.77 -3.97 9.97
CA SER A 156 8.91 -3.26 10.53
C SER A 156 8.94 -3.44 12.05
N THR A 157 10.07 -3.15 12.67
CA THR A 157 10.16 -3.06 14.12
C THR A 157 9.91 -1.63 14.59
N PRO A 158 9.48 -1.39 15.83
CA PRO A 158 9.42 -0.04 16.40
C PRO A 158 10.77 0.68 16.37
N GLU A 159 11.87 -0.07 16.45
CA GLU A 159 13.24 0.43 16.40
C GLU A 159 13.59 0.98 15.01
N ASP A 160 13.27 0.25 13.93
CA ASP A 160 13.51 0.68 12.54
C ASP A 160 12.80 2.00 12.23
N VAL A 161 11.52 2.10 12.64
CA VAL A 161 10.74 3.33 12.44
C VAL A 161 11.27 4.47 13.32
N ALA A 162 11.66 4.18 14.56
CA ALA A 162 12.18 5.19 15.48
C ALA A 162 13.51 5.78 14.99
N GLU A 163 14.39 4.97 14.37
CA GLU A 163 15.64 5.45 13.77
C GLU A 163 15.38 6.44 12.62
N VAL A 164 14.43 6.12 11.74
CA VAL A 164 14.02 7.03 10.66
C VAL A 164 13.45 8.34 11.23
N LEU A 165 12.59 8.25 12.25
CA LEU A 165 12.02 9.43 12.89
C LEU A 165 13.07 10.28 13.59
N ASP A 166 14.08 9.67 14.24
CA ASP A 166 15.16 10.43 14.89
C ASP A 166 15.99 11.23 13.90
N MET A 167 16.30 10.65 12.73
CA MET A 167 17.05 11.35 11.69
C MET A 167 16.28 12.52 11.08
N LEU A 168 14.95 12.38 10.98
CA LEU A 168 14.07 13.39 10.38
C LEU A 168 13.43 14.34 11.39
N TRP A 169 13.69 14.19 12.71
CA TRP A 169 12.92 14.83 13.78
C TRP A 169 12.83 16.36 13.66
N GLY A 170 13.89 17.00 13.21
CA GLY A 170 13.96 18.46 13.07
C GLY A 170 13.66 19.23 14.37
N ASP A 171 13.45 20.53 14.24
CA ASP A 171 13.05 21.43 15.32
C ASP A 171 11.54 21.81 15.21
N GLU A 172 11.20 23.06 15.50
CA GLU A 172 9.80 23.55 15.49
C GLU A 172 9.15 23.58 14.11
N GLU A 173 9.95 23.56 13.03
CA GLU A 173 9.49 23.57 11.64
C GLU A 173 8.99 22.21 11.15
N THR A 174 9.26 21.14 11.88
CA THR A 174 8.96 19.77 11.48
C THR A 174 7.82 19.18 12.31
N LEU A 175 6.77 18.71 11.64
CA LEU A 175 5.64 17.98 12.19
C LEU A 175 5.70 16.50 11.80
N VAL A 176 5.49 15.59 12.74
CA VAL A 176 5.30 14.16 12.48
C VAL A 176 3.81 13.82 12.50
N VAL A 177 3.31 13.13 11.49
CA VAL A 177 1.93 12.63 11.44
C VAL A 177 1.95 11.13 11.24
N ILE A 178 1.33 10.41 12.16
CA ILE A 178 1.12 8.97 12.07
C ILE A 178 -0.33 8.70 11.70
N SER A 179 -0.50 7.95 10.63
CA SER A 179 -1.78 7.56 10.08
C SER A 179 -2.20 6.19 10.62
N SER A 180 -3.34 6.09 11.30
CA SER A 180 -3.86 4.79 11.76
C SER A 180 -5.31 4.84 12.14
N ASP A 181 -6.09 3.89 11.62
CA ASP A 181 -7.34 3.46 12.23
C ASP A 181 -7.04 2.44 13.35
N LEU A 182 -8.02 2.19 14.25
CA LEU A 182 -7.88 1.28 15.38
C LEU A 182 -8.46 -0.11 15.06
N SER A 183 -9.41 -0.61 15.87
CA SER A 183 -10.04 -1.89 15.62
C SER A 183 -10.89 -1.88 14.36
N HIS A 184 -11.04 -3.06 13.73
CA HIS A 184 -11.77 -3.16 12.48
C HIS A 184 -12.90 -4.19 12.59
N TYR A 185 -14.11 -3.74 12.22
CA TYR A 185 -15.29 -4.57 11.97
C TYR A 185 -15.73 -5.46 13.15
N LEU A 186 -15.44 -5.02 14.35
CA LEU A 186 -15.98 -5.60 15.56
C LEU A 186 -17.39 -5.06 15.84
N GLU A 187 -18.14 -5.82 16.65
CA GLU A 187 -19.35 -5.32 17.28
C GLU A 187 -18.98 -4.13 18.18
N TYR A 188 -19.89 -3.16 18.31
CA TYR A 188 -19.64 -1.85 18.91
C TYR A 188 -18.95 -1.91 20.29
N GLN A 189 -19.44 -2.73 21.23
CA GLN A 189 -18.83 -2.79 22.56
C GLN A 189 -17.45 -3.45 22.54
N ASN A 190 -17.28 -4.51 21.74
CA ASN A 190 -15.98 -5.17 21.60
C ASN A 190 -14.93 -4.25 20.95
N ALA A 191 -15.36 -3.40 20.01
CA ALA A 191 -14.51 -2.38 19.43
C ALA A 191 -14.09 -1.35 20.48
N CYS A 192 -15.04 -0.78 21.23
CA CYS A 192 -14.75 0.17 22.30
C CYS A 192 -13.76 -0.40 23.33
N ASP A 193 -13.93 -1.66 23.75
CA ASP A 193 -13.06 -2.31 24.73
C ASP A 193 -11.63 -2.52 24.19
N LEU A 194 -11.48 -2.84 22.90
CA LEU A 194 -10.18 -3.00 22.27
C LEU A 194 -9.51 -1.65 22.01
N ASP A 195 -10.26 -0.67 21.53
CA ASP A 195 -9.77 0.67 21.21
C ASP A 195 -9.32 1.41 22.48
N GLN A 196 -10.04 1.21 23.59
CA GLN A 196 -9.63 1.74 24.91
C GLN A 196 -8.29 1.15 25.37
N LYS A 197 -8.04 -0.15 25.14
CA LYS A 197 -6.73 -0.78 25.45
C LYS A 197 -5.63 -0.21 24.59
N THR A 198 -5.89 0.01 23.30
CA THR A 198 -4.95 0.62 22.38
C THR A 198 -4.66 2.07 22.78
N CYS A 199 -5.68 2.83 23.15
CA CYS A 199 -5.54 4.18 23.68
C CYS A 199 -4.62 4.22 24.91
N GLN A 200 -4.86 3.36 25.90
CA GLN A 200 -4.00 3.25 27.10
C GLN A 200 -2.55 2.88 26.75
N ALA A 201 -2.33 2.00 25.76
CA ALA A 201 -0.99 1.64 25.30
C ALA A 201 -0.27 2.86 24.66
N ILE A 202 -0.99 3.68 23.89
CA ILE A 202 -0.45 4.92 23.31
C ILE A 202 -0.11 5.92 24.40
N GLU A 203 -1.03 6.19 25.34
CA GLU A 203 -0.82 7.11 26.47
C GLU A 203 0.38 6.69 27.35
N ASN A 204 0.54 5.39 27.57
CA ASN A 204 1.68 4.82 28.32
C ASN A 204 2.97 4.73 27.51
N LYS A 205 2.95 5.10 26.24
CA LYS A 205 4.09 4.97 25.32
C LYS A 205 4.66 3.54 25.31
N ASP A 206 3.73 2.54 25.27
CA ASP A 206 4.07 1.10 25.25
C ASP A 206 3.67 0.43 23.92
N PRO A 207 4.58 0.37 22.94
CA PRO A 207 4.30 -0.21 21.64
C PRO A 207 4.00 -1.72 21.69
N LEU A 208 4.49 -2.44 22.71
CA LEU A 208 4.31 -3.89 22.81
C LEU A 208 2.89 -4.27 23.24
N SER A 209 2.18 -3.36 23.90
CA SER A 209 0.78 -3.55 24.30
C SER A 209 -0.22 -3.29 23.16
N ILE A 210 0.21 -2.77 22.02
CA ILE A 210 -0.64 -2.62 20.83
C ILE A 210 -0.72 -3.96 20.09
N GLY A 211 -1.83 -4.66 20.30
CA GLY A 211 -2.08 -5.96 19.67
C GLY A 211 -2.21 -5.87 18.14
N LYS A 212 -2.04 -7.01 17.46
CA LYS A 212 -2.13 -7.11 15.98
C LYS A 212 -3.43 -6.51 15.41
N ASN A 213 -4.54 -6.62 16.15
CA ASN A 213 -5.86 -6.14 15.72
C ASN A 213 -6.22 -4.79 16.37
N GLY A 214 -5.32 -4.18 17.14
CA GLY A 214 -5.58 -2.94 17.87
C GLY A 214 -5.43 -1.69 16.98
N ALA A 215 -4.56 -1.73 15.98
CA ALA A 215 -4.35 -0.62 15.05
C ALA A 215 -3.71 -1.11 13.74
N CYS A 216 -4.20 -0.62 12.58
CA CYS A 216 -3.56 -0.92 11.30
C CYS A 216 -2.18 -0.28 11.20
N GLY A 217 -2.00 0.91 11.77
CA GLY A 217 -0.73 1.64 11.86
C GLY A 217 0.14 1.27 13.06
N ARG A 218 0.00 0.06 13.65
CA ARG A 218 0.76 -0.32 14.85
C ARG A 218 2.29 -0.19 14.71
N TYR A 219 2.84 -0.36 13.51
CA TYR A 219 4.28 -0.23 13.27
C TYR A 219 4.73 1.23 13.32
N PRO A 220 4.16 2.17 12.54
CA PRO A 220 4.51 3.58 12.67
C PRO A 220 4.16 4.16 14.04
N ILE A 221 3.03 3.78 14.66
CA ILE A 221 2.72 4.14 16.05
C ILE A 221 3.84 3.66 16.98
N GLY A 222 4.26 2.39 16.86
CA GLY A 222 5.31 1.82 17.70
C GLY A 222 6.62 2.61 17.66
N GLY A 223 7.04 3.05 16.48
CA GLY A 223 8.22 3.90 16.31
C GLY A 223 8.07 5.26 17.00
N LEU A 224 6.93 5.94 16.77
CA LEU A 224 6.65 7.22 17.44
C LEU A 224 6.66 7.07 18.98
N LEU A 225 6.05 6.00 19.52
CA LEU A 225 6.02 5.76 20.97
C LEU A 225 7.43 5.54 21.56
N LYS A 226 8.32 4.88 20.82
CA LYS A 226 9.75 4.74 21.21
C LYS A 226 10.45 6.10 21.29
N VAL A 227 10.28 6.94 20.26
CA VAL A 227 10.83 8.29 20.24
C VAL A 227 10.24 9.14 21.37
N ALA A 228 8.91 9.13 21.51
CA ALA A 228 8.21 9.88 22.54
C ALA A 228 8.66 9.50 23.96
N LYS A 229 8.88 8.21 24.20
CA LYS A 229 9.38 7.73 25.50
C LYS A 229 10.80 8.23 25.79
N ARG A 230 11.70 8.13 24.81
CA ARG A 230 13.09 8.61 24.95
C ARG A 230 13.19 10.12 25.18
N ARG A 231 12.34 10.89 24.47
CA ARG A 231 12.32 12.35 24.53
C ARG A 231 11.49 12.89 25.70
N GLY A 232 10.88 12.03 26.50
CA GLY A 232 10.04 12.46 27.63
C GLY A 232 8.78 13.21 27.21
N MET A 233 8.29 12.97 25.98
CA MET A 233 7.12 13.67 25.45
C MET A 233 5.84 13.37 26.24
N SER A 234 4.97 14.36 26.30
CA SER A 234 3.58 14.18 26.79
C SER A 234 2.68 13.72 25.65
N VAL A 235 1.67 12.92 25.99
CA VAL A 235 0.66 12.42 25.07
C VAL A 235 -0.71 12.81 25.57
N THR A 236 -1.54 13.40 24.72
CA THR A 236 -2.93 13.74 25.05
C THR A 236 -3.86 13.09 24.04
N THR A 237 -4.83 12.31 24.51
CA THR A 237 -5.93 11.81 23.72
C THR A 237 -6.90 12.95 23.46
N LEU A 238 -7.20 13.22 22.18
CA LEU A 238 -8.09 14.30 21.77
C LEU A 238 -9.50 13.78 21.46
N ASP A 239 -9.58 12.61 20.84
CA ASP A 239 -10.84 11.98 20.47
C ASP A 239 -10.67 10.46 20.37
N LEU A 240 -11.72 9.72 20.78
CA LEU A 240 -11.77 8.27 20.68
C LEU A 240 -13.22 7.85 20.42
N ARG A 241 -13.52 7.50 19.18
CA ARG A 241 -14.84 7.11 18.68
C ARG A 241 -14.71 5.97 17.69
N ASN A 242 -15.83 5.53 17.14
CA ASN A 242 -15.85 4.56 16.05
C ASN A 242 -16.86 4.98 14.96
N SER A 243 -16.90 4.23 13.85
CA SER A 243 -17.79 4.54 12.74
C SER A 243 -19.28 4.54 13.13
N GLY A 244 -19.68 3.80 14.18
CA GLY A 244 -21.04 3.77 14.70
C GLY A 244 -21.44 5.03 15.50
N ASP A 245 -20.46 5.87 15.85
CA ASP A 245 -20.66 7.19 16.48
C ASP A 245 -20.72 8.33 15.46
N THR A 246 -20.41 8.03 14.20
CA THR A 246 -20.45 9.00 13.11
C THR A 246 -21.52 8.62 12.07
N ALA A 247 -21.20 7.89 11.03
CA ALA A 247 -22.10 7.61 9.91
C ALA A 247 -22.37 6.12 9.66
N GLY A 248 -21.71 5.22 10.41
CA GLY A 248 -21.81 3.76 10.21
C GLY A 248 -22.86 3.09 11.11
N PRO A 249 -23.23 1.85 10.79
CA PRO A 249 -24.04 1.02 11.67
C PRO A 249 -23.21 0.54 12.88
N LYS A 250 -23.90 0.10 13.95
CA LYS A 250 -23.26 -0.32 15.21
C LYS A 250 -22.98 -1.83 15.32
N ASP A 251 -23.45 -2.61 14.39
CA ASP A 251 -23.22 -4.05 14.36
C ASP A 251 -21.76 -4.41 13.97
N ARG A 252 -21.11 -3.53 13.20
CA ARG A 252 -19.73 -3.68 12.75
C ARG A 252 -19.09 -2.32 12.57
N VAL A 253 -18.21 -1.97 13.50
CA VAL A 253 -17.58 -0.64 13.51
C VAL A 253 -16.08 -0.71 13.26
N VAL A 254 -15.51 0.41 12.81
CA VAL A 254 -14.06 0.66 12.76
C VAL A 254 -13.75 1.72 13.81
N GLY A 255 -12.78 1.44 14.66
CA GLY A 255 -12.33 2.36 15.70
C GLY A 255 -11.46 3.48 15.16
N TYR A 256 -11.62 4.67 15.69
CA TYR A 256 -10.86 5.87 15.33
C TYR A 256 -10.39 6.56 16.61
N GLY A 257 -9.14 7.04 16.57
CA GLY A 257 -8.60 7.83 17.64
C GLY A 257 -7.69 8.93 17.14
N SER A 258 -7.58 10.00 17.90
CA SER A 258 -6.63 11.08 17.62
C SER A 258 -5.86 11.48 18.88
N TRP A 259 -4.56 11.67 18.70
CA TRP A 259 -3.63 12.01 19.78
C TRP A 259 -2.68 13.10 19.33
N VAL A 260 -2.26 13.92 20.28
CA VAL A 260 -1.21 14.91 20.12
C VAL A 260 -0.06 14.62 21.08
N PHE A 261 1.14 14.78 20.57
CA PHE A 261 2.40 14.64 21.31
C PHE A 261 3.10 15.97 21.38
N THR A 262 3.54 16.36 22.60
CA THR A 262 4.28 17.58 22.86
C THR A 262 5.63 17.28 23.47
N GLU A 263 6.67 18.00 23.06
CA GLU A 263 7.97 17.93 23.73
C GLU A 263 7.89 18.59 25.13
N PRO A 264 8.72 18.15 26.08
CA PRO A 264 8.84 18.87 27.36
C PRO A 264 9.29 20.30 27.09
N GLU A 265 8.75 21.26 27.85
CA GLU A 265 9.26 22.64 27.80
C GLU A 265 10.78 22.57 28.02
N LYS A 266 11.54 23.18 27.11
CA LYS A 266 12.98 23.38 27.31
C LYS A 266 13.08 24.20 28.61
N ALA A 267 13.61 23.59 29.68
CA ALA A 267 13.91 24.34 30.88
C ALA A 267 14.68 25.58 30.43
N ASN A 268 14.13 26.78 30.71
CA ASN A 268 14.79 28.01 30.39
C ASN A 268 16.23 27.88 30.90
N ALA A 269 17.20 27.96 30.00
CA ALA A 269 18.60 28.05 30.40
C ALA A 269 18.63 29.17 31.45
N GLU A 270 19.10 28.85 32.66
CA GLU A 270 19.34 29.89 33.67
C GLU A 270 20.00 31.05 32.95
N PRO A 271 19.53 32.30 33.18
CA PRO A 271 20.16 33.45 32.57
C PRO A 271 21.63 33.38 32.97
N GLU A 272 22.50 33.31 31.95
CA GLU A 272 23.96 33.39 32.13
C GLU A 272 24.22 34.56 33.05
N LEU A 273 24.66 34.28 34.29
CA LEU A 273 25.02 35.31 35.26
C LEU A 273 26.13 36.14 34.62
N VAL A 274 25.74 37.27 34.05
CA VAL A 274 26.70 38.30 33.61
C VAL A 274 27.50 38.66 34.87
N PRO A 275 28.83 38.45 34.89
CA PRO A 275 29.63 38.84 36.04
C PRO A 275 29.47 40.33 36.24
N ALA A 276 29.00 40.76 37.42
CA ALA A 276 28.94 42.14 37.81
C ALA A 276 30.36 42.77 37.70
N GLU A 277 30.48 43.88 37.00
CA GLU A 277 31.70 44.65 36.97
C GLU A 277 32.09 45.07 38.44
N PRO A 278 33.37 44.86 38.86
CA PRO A 278 33.76 45.23 40.19
C PRO A 278 33.97 46.77 40.25
N ASP A 279 33.25 47.41 41.19
CA ASP A 279 33.45 48.79 41.62
C ASP A 279 34.92 48.99 42.00
N ALA A 280 35.49 50.12 41.55
CA ALA A 280 36.84 50.57 41.84
C ALA A 280 36.93 51.07 43.29
N ALA A 281 37.85 50.51 44.02
CA ALA A 281 38.76 51.15 44.98
C ALA A 281 39.05 50.29 46.21
N SER A 282 40.26 49.76 46.30
CA SER A 282 41.23 50.04 47.40
C SER A 282 42.46 49.14 47.21
N GLN A 283 43.56 49.83 47.31
CA GLN A 283 44.97 49.39 47.27
C GLN A 283 45.24 48.47 48.48
N ASP A 284 45.89 47.30 48.30
CA ASP A 284 47.25 47.09 48.81
C ASP A 284 47.67 45.62 48.83
N THR A 285 48.94 45.38 48.53
CA THR A 285 49.82 44.25 48.85
C THR A 285 49.67 42.95 48.03
N GLN A 286 50.70 42.78 47.17
CA GLN A 286 51.17 41.53 46.56
C GLN A 286 51.64 40.49 47.58
N PRO A 287 51.51 39.19 47.24
CA PRO A 287 52.70 38.42 46.96
C PRO A 287 52.68 37.63 45.63
N GLN A 288 53.88 37.50 45.08
CA GLN A 288 54.31 36.96 43.84
C GLN A 288 53.88 35.48 43.68
N ALA A 289 53.30 35.08 42.53
CA ALA A 289 53.15 33.75 42.12
C ALA A 289 54.33 33.30 41.21
N PRO A 290 54.70 32.00 41.21
CA PRO A 290 55.82 31.48 40.44
C PRO A 290 55.52 31.39 38.94
N PRO A 291 56.52 31.32 38.04
CA PRO A 291 56.38 31.50 36.61
C PRO A 291 55.75 30.26 35.95
N ILE A 292 54.72 30.48 35.18
CA ILE A 292 54.08 29.45 34.34
C ILE A 292 55.00 29.18 33.14
N ARG A 293 55.50 27.95 33.07
CA ARG A 293 56.21 27.42 31.90
C ARG A 293 55.27 27.34 30.70
N ARG A 294 55.46 28.24 29.72
CA ARG A 294 54.84 28.13 28.41
C ARG A 294 55.42 26.93 27.64
N VAL A 295 54.64 25.86 27.49
CA VAL A 295 54.93 24.81 26.52
C VAL A 295 54.49 25.32 25.15
N LYS A 296 55.44 25.56 24.25
CA LYS A 296 55.16 25.81 22.83
C LYS A 296 54.72 24.47 22.20
N ILE A 297 53.44 24.35 21.94
CA ILE A 297 52.92 23.27 21.06
C ILE A 297 53.09 23.75 19.63
N THR A 298 54.05 23.22 18.91
CA THR A 298 54.20 23.42 17.47
C THR A 298 53.23 22.50 16.76
N LEU A 299 52.11 23.04 16.28
CA LEU A 299 51.21 22.31 15.40
C LEU A 299 51.91 22.12 14.04
N LYS A 300 52.23 20.89 13.67
CA LYS A 300 52.57 20.55 12.29
C LYS A 300 51.31 20.76 11.44
N PRO A 301 51.45 21.35 10.22
CA PRO A 301 50.32 21.45 9.30
C PRO A 301 49.84 20.05 8.94
N LEU A 302 48.51 19.79 9.10
CA LEU A 302 47.88 18.62 8.55
C LEU A 302 47.99 18.72 7.02
N THR A 303 48.72 17.80 6.43
CA THR A 303 48.69 17.55 4.99
C THR A 303 47.28 17.13 4.63
N LYS A 304 46.67 17.80 3.64
CA LYS A 304 45.38 17.42 3.04
C LYS A 304 45.46 15.96 2.66
N PRO A 305 44.42 15.14 2.98
CA PRO A 305 44.36 13.78 2.47
C PRO A 305 44.33 13.82 0.96
N THR A 306 45.25 13.08 0.37
CA THR A 306 45.26 12.79 -1.09
C THR A 306 43.97 12.04 -1.41
N PRO A 307 43.20 12.47 -2.43
CA PRO A 307 42.01 11.74 -2.85
C PRO A 307 42.41 10.30 -3.22
N PRO A 308 41.61 9.28 -2.86
CA PRO A 308 41.89 7.90 -3.24
C PRO A 308 41.96 7.82 -4.78
N ALA A 309 42.94 7.08 -5.27
CA ALA A 309 43.09 6.80 -6.69
C ALA A 309 41.75 6.24 -7.24
N PRO A 310 41.33 6.65 -8.45
CA PRO A 310 40.13 6.12 -9.05
C PRO A 310 40.29 4.61 -9.20
N ARG A 311 39.29 3.87 -8.68
CA ARG A 311 39.16 2.43 -8.95
C ARG A 311 39.13 2.24 -10.46
N PRO A 312 39.78 1.22 -11.02
CA PRO A 312 39.69 0.95 -12.44
C PRO A 312 38.22 0.68 -12.77
N THR A 313 37.60 1.60 -13.51
CA THR A 313 36.34 1.36 -14.19
C THR A 313 36.57 0.18 -15.14
N ALA A 314 36.02 -0.95 -14.82
CA ALA A 314 35.85 -2.02 -15.78
C ALA A 314 34.94 -1.45 -16.87
N SER A 315 35.56 -1.03 -17.95
CA SER A 315 34.87 -0.71 -19.19
C SER A 315 34.23 -1.98 -19.70
N ILE A 316 32.96 -2.17 -19.36
CA ILE A 316 32.10 -3.07 -20.12
C ILE A 316 31.99 -2.42 -21.48
N LYS A 317 32.73 -2.95 -22.45
CA LYS A 317 32.52 -2.66 -23.85
C LYS A 317 31.09 -3.06 -24.16
N LEU A 318 30.20 -2.08 -24.22
CA LEU A 318 28.96 -2.20 -24.94
C LEU A 318 29.36 -2.52 -26.38
N THR A 319 29.27 -3.78 -26.76
CA THR A 319 29.23 -4.18 -28.14
C THR A 319 28.08 -3.44 -28.77
N ALA A 320 28.39 -2.61 -29.74
CA ALA A 320 27.43 -1.86 -30.52
C ALA A 320 26.27 -2.78 -30.91
N ALA A 321 25.05 -2.30 -30.62
CA ALA A 321 23.83 -2.92 -31.11
C ALA A 321 24.01 -3.16 -32.63
N PRO A 322 23.61 -4.32 -33.14
CA PRO A 322 23.60 -4.55 -34.59
C PRO A 322 22.72 -3.47 -35.21
N LYS A 323 23.26 -2.84 -36.29
CA LYS A 323 22.51 -1.90 -37.12
C LYS A 323 21.20 -2.57 -37.52
N PRO A 324 20.06 -1.83 -37.54
CA PRO A 324 18.82 -2.35 -38.05
C PRO A 324 19.03 -2.72 -39.54
N THR A 325 19.00 -3.99 -39.83
CA THR A 325 18.89 -4.50 -41.18
C THR A 325 17.40 -4.56 -41.51
N GLU A 326 17.09 -3.90 -42.63
CA GLU A 326 15.82 -3.91 -43.36
C GLU A 326 14.56 -3.43 -42.64
N GLN A 327 14.11 -2.30 -43.14
CA GLN A 327 12.76 -1.80 -42.98
C GLN A 327 11.75 -2.88 -43.40
N VAL A 328 11.18 -3.55 -42.42
CA VAL A 328 9.88 -4.21 -42.59
C VAL A 328 8.87 -3.09 -42.85
N PRO A 329 8.03 -3.15 -43.88
CA PRO A 329 7.01 -2.13 -44.14
C PRO A 329 6.17 -1.97 -42.87
N ALA A 330 5.86 -0.72 -42.54
CA ALA A 330 4.99 -0.34 -41.44
C ALA A 330 3.60 -0.95 -41.61
N GLY A 331 3.48 -2.23 -41.29
CA GLY A 331 2.21 -2.84 -40.87
C GLY A 331 1.97 -2.39 -39.46
N THR A 332 0.93 -1.62 -39.27
CA THR A 332 0.37 -1.24 -37.97
C THR A 332 0.47 -2.43 -37.01
N LEU A 333 1.28 -2.30 -35.94
CA LEU A 333 1.23 -3.21 -34.82
C LEU A 333 -0.23 -3.29 -34.35
N PRO A 334 -0.83 -4.48 -34.26
CA PRO A 334 -2.21 -4.59 -33.79
C PRO A 334 -2.26 -3.93 -32.41
N THR A 335 -3.21 -3.02 -32.24
CA THR A 335 -3.47 -2.45 -30.94
C THR A 335 -3.75 -3.59 -29.98
N ASN A 336 -3.24 -3.51 -28.75
CA ASN A 336 -3.30 -4.54 -27.71
C ASN A 336 -4.71 -5.18 -27.55
N VAL A 337 -5.75 -4.45 -27.96
CA VAL A 337 -7.17 -4.83 -27.94
C VAL A 337 -7.52 -5.93 -28.95
N ASP A 338 -6.90 -5.93 -30.14
CA ASP A 338 -7.17 -6.94 -31.18
C ASP A 338 -6.53 -8.30 -30.82
N ALA A 339 -5.49 -8.27 -30.01
CA ALA A 339 -4.80 -9.45 -29.52
C ALA A 339 -5.67 -10.31 -28.59
N LEU A 340 -6.57 -9.70 -27.83
CA LEU A 340 -7.48 -10.41 -26.91
C LEU A 340 -8.72 -10.99 -27.60
N LYS A 341 -9.03 -10.54 -28.83
CA LYS A 341 -10.27 -10.89 -29.55
C LYS A 341 -10.17 -12.01 -30.57
N SER A 342 -8.98 -12.28 -31.10
CA SER A 342 -8.82 -13.16 -32.25
C SER A 342 -8.54 -14.60 -31.87
N SER A 343 -9.42 -15.52 -32.31
CA SER A 343 -9.21 -16.98 -32.18
C SER A 343 -8.04 -17.52 -33.01
N SER A 344 -7.40 -16.71 -33.85
CA SER A 344 -6.26 -17.05 -34.73
C SER A 344 -4.92 -16.54 -34.23
N LEU A 345 -4.87 -15.87 -33.05
CA LEU A 345 -3.64 -15.29 -32.52
C LEU A 345 -2.62 -16.35 -32.10
N ASN A 346 -1.36 -16.03 -32.43
CA ASN A 346 -0.22 -16.74 -31.90
C ASN A 346 -0.23 -16.64 -30.37
N GLU A 347 -0.18 -17.77 -29.68
CA GLU A 347 -0.20 -17.87 -28.20
C GLU A 347 0.87 -16.95 -27.56
N ALA A 348 2.03 -16.77 -28.18
CA ALA A 348 3.08 -15.86 -27.73
C ALA A 348 2.61 -14.38 -27.73
N VAL A 349 1.81 -13.96 -28.71
CA VAL A 349 1.26 -12.60 -28.76
C VAL A 349 0.22 -12.39 -27.67
N PHE A 350 -0.61 -13.40 -27.40
CA PHE A 350 -1.55 -13.34 -26.29
C PHE A 350 -0.81 -13.26 -24.95
N GLU A 351 0.20 -14.11 -24.75
CA GLU A 351 0.98 -14.15 -23.50
C GLU A 351 1.65 -12.80 -23.23
N GLU A 352 2.28 -12.20 -24.25
CA GLU A 352 2.92 -10.89 -24.15
C GLU A 352 1.90 -9.78 -23.86
N ALA A 353 0.80 -9.75 -24.62
CA ALA A 353 -0.26 -8.74 -24.44
C ALA A 353 -0.92 -8.85 -23.05
N THR A 354 -1.16 -10.07 -22.56
CA THR A 354 -1.77 -10.29 -21.24
C THR A 354 -0.78 -10.00 -20.13
N ARG A 355 0.51 -10.30 -20.30
CA ARG A 355 1.55 -9.91 -19.34
C ARG A 355 1.62 -8.40 -19.20
N HIS A 356 1.57 -7.67 -20.31
CA HIS A 356 1.53 -6.21 -20.31
C HIS A 356 0.27 -5.66 -19.62
N LEU A 357 -0.90 -6.24 -19.93
CA LEU A 357 -2.16 -5.89 -19.28
C LEU A 357 -2.11 -6.13 -17.76
N LEU A 358 -1.55 -7.25 -17.31
CA LEU A 358 -1.42 -7.55 -15.89
C LEU A 358 -0.36 -6.69 -15.20
N ALA A 359 0.72 -6.33 -15.88
CA ALA A 359 1.71 -5.41 -15.34
C ALA A 359 1.12 -4.00 -15.14
N GLU A 360 0.29 -3.54 -16.06
CA GLU A 360 -0.33 -2.20 -16.02
C GLU A 360 -1.59 -2.16 -15.13
N HIS A 361 -2.42 -3.20 -15.17
CA HIS A 361 -3.74 -3.19 -14.54
C HIS A 361 -3.97 -4.28 -13.49
N GLY A 362 -3.05 -5.22 -13.31
CA GLY A 362 -3.26 -6.41 -12.47
C GLY A 362 -3.63 -6.08 -11.03
N ALA A 363 -2.98 -5.08 -10.42
CA ALA A 363 -3.30 -4.61 -9.08
C ALA A 363 -4.75 -4.08 -8.99
N ASN A 364 -5.17 -3.28 -9.98
CA ASN A 364 -6.53 -2.73 -10.06
C ASN A 364 -7.58 -3.83 -10.25
N LEU A 365 -7.27 -4.84 -11.08
CA LEU A 365 -8.17 -5.97 -11.30
C LEU A 365 -8.29 -6.85 -10.05
N THR A 366 -7.20 -7.06 -9.31
CA THR A 366 -7.24 -7.77 -8.03
C THR A 366 -8.01 -6.99 -6.98
N LEU A 367 -7.87 -5.66 -6.96
CA LEU A 367 -8.66 -4.78 -6.11
C LEU A 367 -10.15 -4.84 -6.46
N LEU A 368 -10.50 -4.82 -7.74
CA LEU A 368 -11.87 -4.98 -8.19
C LEU A 368 -12.50 -6.30 -7.70
N ALA A 369 -11.74 -7.41 -7.78
CA ALA A 369 -12.16 -8.68 -7.21
C ALA A 369 -12.40 -8.58 -5.70
N ALA A 370 -11.49 -7.92 -4.97
CA ALA A 370 -11.61 -7.67 -3.55
C ALA A 370 -12.86 -6.85 -3.20
N LEU A 371 -13.09 -5.75 -3.91
CA LEU A 371 -14.28 -4.90 -3.75
C LEU A 371 -15.59 -5.64 -4.01
N SER A 372 -15.61 -6.53 -5.01
CA SER A 372 -16.79 -7.35 -5.30
C SER A 372 -17.07 -8.36 -4.18
N ILE A 373 -16.04 -8.93 -3.57
CA ILE A 373 -16.18 -9.80 -2.39
C ILE A 373 -16.70 -8.99 -1.19
N ASP A 374 -16.13 -7.81 -0.93
CA ASP A 374 -16.56 -6.93 0.16
C ASP A 374 -18.01 -6.47 -0.01
N HIS A 375 -18.39 -6.10 -1.24
CA HIS A 375 -19.78 -5.79 -1.57
C HIS A 375 -20.69 -7.01 -1.38
N GLY A 376 -20.22 -8.21 -1.72
CA GLY A 376 -20.93 -9.47 -1.53
C GLY A 376 -21.18 -9.80 -0.06
N LEU A 377 -20.24 -9.53 0.83
CA LEU A 377 -20.38 -9.68 2.28
C LEU A 377 -21.51 -8.81 2.84
N THR A 378 -21.69 -7.61 2.29
CA THR A 378 -22.66 -6.62 2.78
C THR A 378 -24.01 -6.73 2.07
N ASN A 379 -24.00 -6.89 0.74
CA ASN A 379 -25.17 -6.76 -0.11
C ASN A 379 -25.65 -8.09 -0.70
N ASN A 380 -24.93 -9.17 -0.45
CA ASN A 380 -25.20 -10.53 -0.96
C ASN A 380 -25.34 -10.59 -2.50
N LYS A 381 -24.60 -9.76 -3.21
CA LYS A 381 -24.50 -9.69 -4.68
C LYS A 381 -23.14 -9.18 -5.10
N ALA A 382 -22.74 -9.45 -6.35
CA ALA A 382 -21.52 -8.90 -6.95
C ALA A 382 -21.57 -7.36 -7.01
N PHE A 383 -20.41 -6.73 -7.02
CA PHE A 383 -20.29 -5.29 -7.26
C PHE A 383 -20.70 -4.97 -8.70
N THR A 384 -21.54 -3.95 -8.86
CA THR A 384 -21.98 -3.50 -10.19
C THR A 384 -20.93 -2.57 -10.77
N ILE A 385 -20.42 -2.92 -11.94
CA ILE A 385 -19.41 -2.13 -12.65
C ILE A 385 -20.09 -1.07 -13.52
N THR A 386 -19.49 0.12 -13.59
CA THR A 386 -19.74 1.11 -14.63
C THR A 386 -18.59 0.97 -15.65
N PRO A 387 -18.81 0.31 -16.80
CA PRO A 387 -17.71 0.02 -17.73
C PRO A 387 -16.95 1.26 -18.20
N GLU A 388 -17.62 2.40 -18.27
CA GLU A 388 -17.06 3.69 -18.71
C GLU A 388 -15.94 4.20 -17.82
N ASP A 389 -15.93 3.80 -16.55
CA ASP A 389 -14.90 4.19 -15.56
C ASP A 389 -13.59 3.41 -15.70
N HIS A 390 -13.55 2.46 -16.63
CA HIS A 390 -12.38 1.60 -16.83
C HIS A 390 -11.72 1.84 -18.21
N PRO A 391 -10.41 1.60 -18.35
CA PRO A 391 -9.71 1.63 -19.63
C PRO A 391 -10.38 0.76 -20.69
N LYS A 392 -10.35 1.18 -21.96
CA LYS A 392 -11.04 0.49 -23.06
C LYS A 392 -10.67 -1.00 -23.15
N ILE A 393 -9.40 -1.35 -22.91
CA ILE A 393 -8.92 -2.72 -22.96
C ILE A 393 -9.62 -3.64 -21.93
N LEU A 394 -10.01 -3.11 -20.79
CA LEU A 394 -10.68 -3.85 -19.71
C LEU A 394 -12.20 -3.97 -19.94
N ARG A 395 -12.77 -3.16 -20.85
CA ARG A 395 -14.18 -3.24 -21.28
C ARG A 395 -14.42 -4.30 -22.34
N GLU A 396 -13.35 -4.79 -22.96
CA GLU A 396 -13.45 -5.86 -23.95
C GLU A 396 -13.82 -7.19 -23.29
N ASN A 397 -14.50 -8.05 -24.06
CA ASN A 397 -14.89 -9.36 -23.56
C ASN A 397 -13.64 -10.16 -23.18
N GLY A 398 -13.58 -10.60 -21.93
CA GLY A 398 -12.51 -11.42 -21.38
C GLY A 398 -13.04 -12.64 -20.66
N ALA A 399 -12.15 -13.58 -20.37
CA ALA A 399 -12.43 -14.75 -19.58
C ALA A 399 -11.41 -14.85 -18.46
N CYS A 400 -11.87 -15.01 -17.23
CA CYS A 400 -10.97 -15.13 -16.09
C CYS A 400 -11.41 -16.20 -15.10
N PHE A 401 -10.46 -16.60 -14.24
CA PHE A 401 -10.74 -17.31 -12.99
C PHE A 401 -10.27 -16.46 -11.82
N VAL A 402 -11.07 -16.43 -10.78
CA VAL A 402 -10.71 -15.83 -9.49
C VAL A 402 -10.45 -16.97 -8.51
N THR A 403 -9.25 -17.02 -7.96
CA THR A 403 -8.83 -18.01 -6.98
C THR A 403 -8.63 -17.37 -5.64
N LEU A 404 -9.26 -17.91 -4.62
CA LEU A 404 -9.12 -17.52 -3.22
C LEU A 404 -8.33 -18.58 -2.48
N LYS A 405 -7.27 -18.17 -1.77
CA LYS A 405 -6.50 -19.05 -0.88
C LYS A 405 -6.56 -18.52 0.55
N LYS A 406 -6.51 -19.42 1.51
CA LYS A 406 -6.39 -19.11 2.94
C LYS A 406 -5.22 -19.91 3.50
N ASN A 407 -4.20 -19.21 4.01
CA ASN A 407 -2.96 -19.84 4.48
C ASN A 407 -2.34 -20.78 3.41
N GLY A 408 -2.27 -20.32 2.16
CA GLY A 408 -1.75 -21.07 1.02
C GLY A 408 -2.65 -22.21 0.50
N LYS A 409 -3.79 -22.52 1.16
CA LYS A 409 -4.73 -23.56 0.76
C LYS A 409 -5.91 -22.98 -0.02
N LEU A 410 -6.37 -23.72 -1.04
CA LEU A 410 -7.54 -23.33 -1.82
C LEU A 410 -8.75 -23.10 -0.90
N ARG A 411 -9.43 -21.95 -1.06
CA ARG A 411 -10.62 -21.54 -0.31
C ARG A 411 -11.84 -21.26 -1.23
N GLY A 412 -11.61 -20.98 -2.48
CA GLY A 412 -12.62 -20.77 -3.52
C GLY A 412 -11.95 -20.60 -4.86
N CYS A 413 -12.59 -21.04 -5.94
CA CYS A 413 -12.09 -20.82 -7.29
C CYS A 413 -13.24 -20.99 -8.28
N ILE A 414 -13.68 -19.87 -8.85
CA ILE A 414 -14.72 -19.82 -9.88
C ILE A 414 -14.20 -18.98 -11.05
N GLY A 415 -14.63 -19.33 -12.23
CA GLY A 415 -14.30 -18.59 -13.43
C GLY A 415 -15.12 -18.99 -14.62
N THR A 416 -15.03 -18.15 -15.64
CA THR A 416 -15.73 -18.32 -16.90
C THR A 416 -14.72 -18.67 -17.98
N PRO A 417 -14.81 -19.85 -18.59
CA PRO A 417 -13.82 -20.29 -19.59
C PRO A 417 -14.03 -19.64 -20.97
N LYS A 418 -15.12 -18.93 -21.19
CA LYS A 418 -15.48 -18.29 -22.46
C LYS A 418 -15.81 -16.81 -22.24
N ALA A 419 -15.14 -15.94 -22.97
CA ALA A 419 -15.38 -14.52 -22.94
C ALA A 419 -16.76 -14.17 -23.54
N TYR A 420 -17.71 -13.70 -22.72
CA TYR A 420 -19.05 -13.28 -23.14
C TYR A 420 -19.49 -11.94 -22.54
N ARG A 421 -18.74 -11.41 -21.60
CA ARG A 421 -18.93 -10.09 -20.97
C ARG A 421 -17.59 -9.39 -20.82
N SER A 422 -17.59 -8.14 -20.44
CA SER A 422 -16.37 -7.37 -20.25
C SER A 422 -15.45 -8.04 -19.21
N LEU A 423 -14.14 -7.86 -19.34
CA LEU A 423 -13.18 -8.46 -18.40
C LEU A 423 -13.42 -7.98 -16.97
N VAL A 424 -13.73 -6.70 -16.78
CA VAL A 424 -14.03 -6.15 -15.45
C VAL A 424 -15.30 -6.76 -14.83
N ASP A 425 -16.36 -6.92 -15.62
CA ASP A 425 -17.60 -7.58 -15.16
C ASP A 425 -17.35 -9.06 -14.84
N ASP A 426 -16.51 -9.73 -15.67
CA ASP A 426 -16.19 -11.15 -15.46
C ASP A 426 -15.41 -11.34 -14.15
N ILE A 427 -14.46 -10.46 -13.86
CA ILE A 427 -13.70 -10.49 -12.61
C ILE A 427 -14.59 -10.23 -11.39
N ALA A 428 -15.43 -9.19 -11.43
CA ALA A 428 -16.30 -8.85 -10.31
C ALA A 428 -17.27 -9.97 -9.97
N GLU A 429 -17.94 -10.54 -10.99
CA GLU A 429 -18.89 -11.63 -10.81
C GLU A 429 -18.19 -12.92 -10.34
N ASN A 430 -17.06 -13.29 -10.96
CA ASN A 430 -16.34 -14.51 -10.58
C ASN A 430 -15.73 -14.40 -9.18
N ALA A 431 -15.33 -13.21 -8.74
CA ALA A 431 -14.87 -12.97 -7.38
C ALA A 431 -15.98 -13.20 -6.35
N TYR A 432 -17.17 -12.65 -6.61
CA TYR A 432 -18.34 -12.90 -5.78
C TYR A 432 -18.69 -14.40 -5.75
N GLN A 433 -18.75 -15.05 -6.91
CA GLN A 433 -19.09 -16.47 -7.01
C GLN A 433 -18.05 -17.35 -6.29
N ALA A 434 -16.76 -17.04 -6.40
CA ALA A 434 -15.69 -17.78 -5.72
C ALA A 434 -15.79 -17.69 -4.19
N ALA A 435 -16.26 -16.54 -3.68
CA ALA A 435 -16.42 -16.33 -2.25
C ALA A 435 -17.72 -16.93 -1.67
N PHE A 436 -18.82 -16.89 -2.43
CA PHE A 436 -20.14 -17.14 -1.87
C PHE A 436 -20.93 -18.28 -2.53
N ALA A 437 -20.51 -18.76 -3.70
CA ALA A 437 -21.23 -19.74 -4.49
C ALA A 437 -20.39 -20.93 -4.97
N ASP A 438 -19.13 -21.05 -4.54
CA ASP A 438 -18.34 -22.25 -4.80
C ASP A 438 -18.87 -23.41 -3.95
N PRO A 439 -19.44 -24.48 -4.57
CA PRO A 439 -20.12 -25.53 -3.81
C PRO A 439 -19.18 -26.38 -2.95
N ARG A 440 -17.87 -26.24 -3.12
CA ARG A 440 -16.86 -26.98 -2.35
C ARG A 440 -16.60 -26.37 -0.97
N PHE A 441 -17.04 -25.14 -0.74
CA PHE A 441 -16.72 -24.36 0.45
C PHE A 441 -17.98 -23.65 0.99
N PRO A 442 -18.06 -23.39 2.31
CA PRO A 442 -19.08 -22.53 2.86
C PRO A 442 -18.88 -21.10 2.33
N LYS A 443 -19.93 -20.27 2.42
CA LYS A 443 -19.82 -18.84 2.09
C LYS A 443 -18.69 -18.21 2.89
N LEU A 444 -17.93 -17.32 2.24
CA LEU A 444 -16.83 -16.58 2.88
C LEU A 444 -17.39 -15.73 4.02
N THR A 445 -16.70 -15.73 5.16
CA THR A 445 -17.03 -14.87 6.28
C THR A 445 -16.17 -13.60 6.26
N SER A 446 -16.60 -12.60 7.04
CA SER A 446 -15.88 -11.35 7.14
C SER A 446 -14.49 -11.52 7.77
N GLU A 447 -14.35 -12.45 8.72
CA GLU A 447 -13.07 -12.76 9.35
C GLU A 447 -12.11 -13.40 8.35
N GLU A 448 -12.63 -14.24 7.44
CA GLU A 448 -11.82 -14.86 6.39
C GLU A 448 -11.35 -13.86 5.34
N ARG A 449 -12.12 -12.80 5.08
CA ARG A 449 -11.80 -11.79 4.08
C ARG A 449 -10.40 -11.18 4.25
N TYR A 450 -9.95 -11.02 5.51
CA TYR A 450 -8.64 -10.40 5.81
C TYR A 450 -7.45 -11.35 5.68
N VAL A 451 -7.72 -12.65 5.59
CA VAL A 451 -6.67 -13.67 5.54
C VAL A 451 -6.69 -14.46 4.24
N ILE A 452 -7.57 -14.10 3.30
CA ILE A 452 -7.57 -14.68 1.97
C ILE A 452 -6.63 -13.90 1.05
N GLU A 453 -5.92 -14.66 0.25
CA GLU A 453 -5.16 -14.19 -0.91
C GLU A 453 -6.03 -14.34 -2.15
N ILE A 454 -6.05 -13.31 -3.00
CA ILE A 454 -6.83 -13.28 -4.24
C ILE A 454 -5.85 -13.30 -5.40
N SER A 455 -6.01 -14.24 -6.32
CA SER A 455 -5.27 -14.27 -7.58
C SER A 455 -6.21 -14.39 -8.77
N LEU A 456 -5.83 -13.79 -9.88
CA LEU A 456 -6.57 -13.78 -11.13
C LEU A 456 -5.80 -14.57 -12.19
N SER A 457 -6.51 -15.40 -12.97
CA SER A 457 -5.98 -16.06 -14.15
C SER A 457 -6.78 -15.58 -15.36
N ILE A 458 -6.18 -14.82 -16.26
CA ILE A 458 -6.81 -14.36 -17.51
C ILE A 458 -6.53 -15.39 -18.59
N LEU A 459 -7.59 -15.86 -19.27
CA LEU A 459 -7.51 -16.95 -20.22
C LEU A 459 -7.42 -16.47 -21.66
N SER A 460 -6.61 -17.17 -22.47
CA SER A 460 -6.64 -17.00 -23.92
C SER A 460 -7.94 -17.54 -24.53
N PRO A 461 -8.28 -17.12 -25.74
CA PRO A 461 -9.29 -17.82 -26.54
C PRO A 461 -8.99 -19.32 -26.63
N GLN A 462 -10.06 -20.10 -26.55
CA GLN A 462 -9.96 -21.56 -26.60
C GLN A 462 -9.61 -22.05 -28.00
N LYS A 463 -8.57 -22.88 -28.15
CA LYS A 463 -8.18 -23.51 -29.41
C LYS A 463 -8.66 -24.96 -29.45
N LYS A 464 -9.59 -25.25 -30.37
CA LYS A 464 -10.09 -26.62 -30.57
C LYS A 464 -8.96 -27.54 -30.99
N MET A 465 -8.90 -28.71 -30.36
CA MET A 465 -7.91 -29.74 -30.67
C MET A 465 -8.52 -30.80 -31.61
N THR A 466 -7.68 -31.37 -32.48
CA THR A 466 -8.05 -32.49 -33.37
C THR A 466 -7.18 -33.69 -32.98
N PHE A 467 -7.76 -34.80 -32.70
CA PHE A 467 -7.10 -36.01 -32.25
C PHE A 467 -7.97 -37.24 -32.60
N LYS A 468 -7.36 -38.40 -32.74
CA LYS A 468 -8.03 -39.67 -33.03
C LYS A 468 -8.29 -40.47 -31.76
N ASP A 469 -7.38 -40.38 -30.81
CA ASP A 469 -7.41 -41.14 -29.57
C ASP A 469 -6.83 -40.31 -28.39
N GLU A 470 -6.78 -40.92 -27.23
CA GLU A 470 -6.29 -40.32 -25.99
C GLU A 470 -4.80 -40.00 -26.05
N ASP A 471 -4.01 -40.88 -26.68
CA ASP A 471 -2.56 -40.71 -26.77
C ASP A 471 -2.20 -39.52 -27.67
N GLU A 472 -2.91 -39.38 -28.81
CA GLU A 472 -2.74 -38.23 -29.72
C GLU A 472 -3.17 -36.91 -29.07
N LEU A 473 -4.26 -36.91 -28.25
CA LEU A 473 -4.66 -35.75 -27.47
C LEU A 473 -3.55 -35.34 -26.50
N MET A 474 -3.02 -36.30 -25.74
CA MET A 474 -2.03 -36.06 -24.72
C MET A 474 -0.66 -35.61 -25.28
N ALA A 475 -0.28 -36.15 -26.44
CA ALA A 475 0.97 -35.78 -27.13
C ALA A 475 1.01 -34.30 -27.58
N GLN A 476 -0.16 -33.67 -27.73
CA GLN A 476 -0.27 -32.25 -28.15
C GLN A 476 -0.25 -31.28 -26.97
N LEU A 477 -0.33 -31.74 -25.72
CA LEU A 477 -0.36 -30.89 -24.54
C LEU A 477 1.03 -30.57 -24.02
N ARG A 478 1.20 -29.33 -23.58
CA ARG A 478 2.45 -28.80 -22.99
C ARG A 478 2.27 -28.66 -21.48
N PRO A 479 2.86 -29.54 -20.66
CA PRO A 479 2.79 -29.43 -19.22
C PRO A 479 3.27 -28.05 -18.72
N GLY A 480 2.56 -27.48 -17.75
CA GLY A 480 2.87 -26.17 -17.21
C GLY A 480 2.36 -24.97 -18.02
N THR A 481 2.00 -25.19 -19.30
CA THR A 481 1.59 -24.11 -20.22
C THR A 481 0.11 -24.21 -20.61
N ASP A 482 -0.36 -25.41 -20.92
CA ASP A 482 -1.70 -25.61 -21.46
C ASP A 482 -2.72 -25.92 -20.34
N GLY A 483 -3.80 -25.15 -20.31
CA GLY A 483 -5.06 -25.59 -19.72
C GLY A 483 -5.83 -26.45 -20.72
N LEU A 484 -6.63 -27.37 -20.23
CA LEU A 484 -7.41 -28.30 -21.05
C LEU A 484 -8.87 -28.29 -20.64
N ILE A 485 -9.74 -28.20 -21.64
CA ILE A 485 -11.18 -28.46 -21.52
C ILE A 485 -11.47 -29.76 -22.25
N ILE A 486 -12.22 -30.67 -21.60
CA ILE A 486 -12.78 -31.86 -22.25
C ILE A 486 -14.31 -31.84 -22.16
N GLU A 487 -14.96 -32.38 -23.16
CA GLU A 487 -16.43 -32.41 -23.26
C GLU A 487 -16.89 -33.63 -24.02
N ASP A 488 -17.89 -34.34 -23.48
CA ASP A 488 -18.63 -35.39 -24.17
C ASP A 488 -20.09 -35.36 -23.69
N GLY A 489 -20.99 -34.96 -24.58
CA GLY A 489 -22.40 -34.75 -24.24
C GLY A 489 -22.54 -33.65 -23.17
N ASN A 490 -23.12 -34.03 -22.03
CA ASN A 490 -23.31 -33.14 -20.88
C ASN A 490 -22.15 -33.17 -19.87
N MET A 491 -21.17 -34.03 -20.07
CA MET A 491 -19.99 -34.14 -19.21
C MET A 491 -18.92 -33.20 -19.68
N ARG A 492 -18.59 -32.21 -18.85
CA ARG A 492 -17.60 -31.19 -19.19
C ARG A 492 -16.79 -30.76 -17.97
N ALA A 493 -15.48 -30.64 -18.13
CA ALA A 493 -14.61 -30.04 -17.13
C ALA A 493 -13.42 -29.37 -17.77
N LEU A 494 -12.74 -28.55 -16.99
CA LEU A 494 -11.49 -27.90 -17.36
C LEU A 494 -10.47 -27.98 -16.21
N PHE A 495 -9.20 -27.96 -16.58
CA PHE A 495 -8.09 -27.67 -15.69
C PHE A 495 -7.31 -26.45 -16.22
N LEU A 496 -6.92 -25.57 -15.31
CA LEU A 496 -6.00 -24.45 -15.58
C LEU A 496 -4.56 -24.98 -15.73
N PRO A 497 -3.67 -24.23 -16.39
CA PRO A 497 -2.25 -24.59 -16.48
C PRO A 497 -1.59 -24.84 -15.13
N SER A 498 -1.96 -24.09 -14.08
CA SER A 498 -1.42 -24.25 -12.71
C SER A 498 -1.63 -25.64 -12.10
N VAL A 499 -2.58 -26.43 -12.61
CA VAL A 499 -2.83 -27.81 -12.13
C VAL A 499 -1.65 -28.75 -12.48
N TRP A 500 -0.86 -28.44 -13.49
CA TRP A 500 0.32 -29.23 -13.84
C TRP A 500 1.36 -29.29 -12.71
N SER A 501 1.44 -28.27 -11.87
CA SER A 501 2.34 -28.29 -10.70
C SER A 501 2.01 -29.41 -9.69
N GLN A 502 0.73 -29.78 -9.61
CA GLN A 502 0.25 -30.84 -8.73
C GLN A 502 0.15 -32.20 -9.45
N LEU A 503 -0.09 -32.19 -10.75
CA LEU A 503 -0.28 -33.36 -11.60
C LEU A 503 0.63 -33.31 -12.83
N PRO A 504 1.96 -33.45 -12.66
CA PRO A 504 2.91 -33.27 -13.76
C PRO A 504 2.88 -34.39 -14.81
N ASN A 505 2.26 -35.51 -14.49
CA ASN A 505 2.12 -36.64 -15.40
C ASN A 505 0.84 -36.50 -16.23
N HIS A 506 0.97 -36.60 -17.57
CA HIS A 506 -0.12 -36.49 -18.53
C HIS A 506 -1.30 -37.40 -18.23
N ASN A 507 -1.03 -38.67 -17.96
CA ASN A 507 -2.08 -39.65 -17.65
C ASN A 507 -2.81 -39.33 -16.35
N ALA A 508 -2.08 -38.90 -15.31
CA ALA A 508 -2.69 -38.50 -14.05
C ALA A 508 -3.54 -37.23 -14.21
N PHE A 509 -3.07 -36.28 -15.01
CA PHE A 509 -3.78 -35.04 -15.33
C PHE A 509 -5.11 -35.33 -16.04
N LEU A 510 -5.08 -36.11 -17.12
CA LEU A 510 -6.29 -36.42 -17.89
C LEU A 510 -7.27 -37.28 -17.10
N LYS A 511 -6.80 -38.31 -16.39
CA LYS A 511 -7.66 -39.16 -15.52
C LYS A 511 -8.38 -38.29 -14.47
N ARG A 512 -7.68 -37.38 -13.85
CA ARG A 512 -8.27 -36.47 -12.84
C ARG A 512 -9.25 -35.48 -13.46
N LEU A 513 -8.97 -35.00 -14.68
CA LEU A 513 -9.87 -34.13 -15.42
C LEU A 513 -11.16 -34.87 -15.84
N LYS A 514 -11.06 -36.10 -16.29
CA LYS A 514 -12.22 -36.98 -16.58
C LYS A 514 -13.11 -37.17 -15.34
N ILE A 515 -12.50 -37.48 -14.19
CA ILE A 515 -13.24 -37.61 -12.93
C ILE A 515 -13.97 -36.30 -12.59
N LYS A 516 -13.31 -35.15 -12.77
CA LYS A 516 -13.92 -33.85 -12.57
C LYS A 516 -15.10 -33.58 -13.51
N ALA A 517 -15.04 -34.12 -14.72
CA ALA A 517 -16.14 -34.06 -15.70
C ALA A 517 -17.31 -35.01 -15.40
N GLY A 518 -17.20 -35.83 -14.37
CA GLY A 518 -18.18 -36.92 -14.08
C GLY A 518 -17.98 -38.18 -14.93
N MET A 519 -16.82 -38.29 -15.59
CA MET A 519 -16.47 -39.45 -16.41
C MET A 519 -15.67 -40.47 -15.60
N PRO A 520 -15.79 -41.79 -15.87
CA PRO A 520 -14.84 -42.77 -15.33
C PRO A 520 -13.40 -42.48 -15.74
N PRO A 521 -12.39 -42.84 -14.92
CA PRO A 521 -10.97 -42.53 -15.22
C PRO A 521 -10.47 -43.08 -16.57
N ASN A 522 -11.01 -44.21 -17.00
CA ASN A 522 -10.66 -44.90 -18.26
C ASN A 522 -11.67 -44.63 -19.38
N TYR A 523 -12.56 -43.66 -19.19
CA TYR A 523 -13.56 -43.31 -20.20
C TYR A 523 -12.90 -42.74 -21.45
N TRP A 524 -13.33 -43.18 -22.61
CA TRP A 524 -13.00 -42.59 -23.90
C TRP A 524 -14.16 -42.83 -24.89
N SER A 525 -14.39 -41.89 -25.77
CA SER A 525 -15.44 -41.96 -26.77
C SER A 525 -15.02 -41.21 -28.03
N ASN A 526 -15.53 -41.65 -29.20
CA ASN A 526 -15.33 -40.96 -30.46
C ASN A 526 -16.01 -39.57 -30.53
N ASN A 527 -16.88 -39.25 -29.57
CA ASN A 527 -17.53 -37.95 -29.46
C ASN A 527 -16.76 -36.97 -28.54
N MET A 528 -15.64 -37.41 -27.96
CA MET A 528 -14.81 -36.55 -27.10
C MET A 528 -14.32 -35.32 -27.87
N ARG A 529 -14.55 -34.16 -27.28
CA ARG A 529 -14.06 -32.88 -27.77
C ARG A 529 -13.11 -32.27 -26.76
N ALA A 530 -12.07 -31.63 -27.25
CA ALA A 530 -11.13 -30.95 -26.38
C ALA A 530 -10.73 -29.59 -26.93
N TRP A 531 -10.42 -28.67 -26.00
CA TRP A 531 -9.84 -27.36 -26.31
C TRP A 531 -8.70 -27.10 -25.36
N ARG A 532 -7.63 -26.54 -25.88
CA ARG A 532 -6.56 -26.00 -25.04
C ARG A 532 -6.60 -24.48 -25.00
N PHE A 533 -6.03 -23.93 -23.97
CA PHE A 533 -5.86 -22.49 -23.76
C PHE A 533 -4.63 -22.26 -22.88
N ILE A 534 -4.10 -21.04 -22.88
CA ILE A 534 -3.08 -20.60 -21.91
C ILE A 534 -3.71 -19.61 -20.94
N ALA A 535 -3.08 -19.44 -19.77
CA ALA A 535 -3.51 -18.47 -18.77
C ALA A 535 -2.31 -17.65 -18.32
N ALA A 536 -2.51 -16.36 -18.12
CA ALA A 536 -1.59 -15.49 -17.41
C ALA A 536 -2.18 -15.16 -16.03
N GLU A 537 -1.36 -15.26 -14.99
CA GLU A 537 -1.79 -15.10 -13.60
C GLU A 537 -1.21 -13.81 -13.02
N THR A 538 -1.98 -13.16 -12.12
CA THR A 538 -1.43 -12.10 -11.27
C THR A 538 -0.44 -12.71 -10.29
N SER A 539 0.76 -12.14 -10.21
CA SER A 539 1.80 -12.52 -9.25
C SER A 539 1.42 -12.12 -7.82
#